data_95b873fdfead7675e28a0cb8f6c648ed
#
_entry.id   95b873fdfead7675e28a0cb8f6c648ed
#
_cell.length_a   1.000
_cell.length_b   1.000
_cell.length_c   1.000
_cell.angle_alpha   90.00
_cell.angle_beta   90.00
_cell.angle_gamma   90.00
#
_symmetry.space_group_name_H-M   'P 1'
#
loop_
_entity.id
_entity.type
_entity.pdbx_description
1 polymer ?
#
loop_
_entity_poly.entity_id
_entity_poly.type
_entity_poly.pdbx_seq_one_letter_code
_entity_poly.pdbx_strand_id
1 'polypeptide(L)'
;MDIIHGVNTLPLPRHMQPALTQRLRVMPAVVVTGARQTGKSTLVQVLTLGERRFHTLDDLDVVELAQRDPEALVGGSTPVTLDEVQREPDLLLAVKRAIDRRRRAGQFLLTGSANLLLMRGVSESLAGRASYLTLWPMTRREQRRLGRCGLWEDLITAEDGEWLDRLRADSAGPEDWRALARRGGFPTPAVHMTTAAERAVWFEGYARTYLERDLQTLSSIAALPDFRRLMRAACFRLGQLVNQTELARDVALPQPTVHRYINLLETSFLLVRVPAYAVNRTKRLMKSPKLYWGDTGLALHLSGLTAPTGAHLENLVLNDLLCWRDARTEHSEILYWRTVAGEEVDFVVETGGRLLPIEVKATTRPRLRDAAHLRSFRREYGNAARAGLLLHTGTALEWVTPDVLAAPWWMVC
;
A
#
# COMPACT_ATOMS: atom_id res chain seq x y z
N MET A 1 14.30 -13.58 -14.66
CA MET A 1 13.30 -14.38 -15.43
C MET A 1 12.85 -15.49 -14.53
N ASP A 2 11.82 -15.25 -13.71
CA ASP A 2 11.28 -16.27 -12.80
C ASP A 2 10.45 -17.25 -13.61
N ILE A 3 11.15 -18.27 -14.16
CA ILE A 3 10.52 -19.46 -14.78
C ILE A 3 10.18 -20.43 -13.66
N ILE A 4 9.15 -20.13 -12.89
CA ILE A 4 8.48 -21.13 -12.05
C ILE A 4 7.00 -21.13 -12.47
N HIS A 5 6.62 -22.21 -13.14
CA HIS A 5 5.35 -22.61 -13.71
C HIS A 5 5.09 -22.13 -15.15
N GLY A 6 5.19 -23.08 -16.08
CA GLY A 6 4.89 -22.97 -17.51
C GLY A 6 3.40 -22.75 -17.83
N VAL A 7 2.81 -21.69 -17.29
CA VAL A 7 1.52 -21.16 -17.71
C VAL A 7 1.78 -19.78 -18.27
N ASN A 8 1.68 -19.67 -19.57
CA ASN A 8 1.81 -18.41 -20.33
C ASN A 8 0.58 -17.50 -20.06
N THR A 9 0.40 -17.11 -18.79
CA THR A 9 -0.67 -16.18 -18.40
C THR A 9 -0.14 -14.76 -18.52
N LEU A 10 -0.79 -13.96 -19.35
CA LEU A 10 -0.55 -12.51 -19.43
C LEU A 10 -0.56 -11.90 -18.01
N PRO A 11 0.40 -11.02 -17.70
CA PRO A 11 0.45 -10.37 -16.40
C PRO A 11 -0.84 -9.62 -16.14
N LEU A 12 -1.25 -9.62 -14.86
CA LEU A 12 -2.46 -8.92 -14.45
C LEU A 12 -2.26 -7.40 -14.51
N PRO A 13 -3.28 -6.65 -14.98
CA PRO A 13 -3.21 -5.21 -14.99
C PRO A 13 -3.09 -4.67 -13.56
N ARG A 14 -2.32 -3.60 -13.39
CA ARG A 14 -2.12 -2.93 -12.11
C ARG A 14 -2.76 -1.53 -12.16
N HIS A 15 -3.45 -1.14 -11.10
CA HIS A 15 -4.05 0.20 -10.97
C HIS A 15 -3.06 1.33 -11.14
N MET A 16 -1.82 1.06 -10.78
CA MET A 16 -0.73 2.02 -10.88
C MET A 16 -0.31 2.36 -12.31
N GLN A 17 -0.66 1.54 -13.32
CA GLN A 17 -0.24 1.74 -14.71
C GLN A 17 -0.63 3.11 -15.30
N PRO A 18 -1.87 3.59 -15.19
CA PRO A 18 -2.25 4.91 -15.69
C PRO A 18 -1.45 6.03 -15.02
N ALA A 19 -1.27 5.95 -13.70
CA ALA A 19 -0.52 6.92 -12.92
C ALA A 19 0.97 6.94 -13.31
N LEU A 20 1.57 5.77 -13.52
CA LEU A 20 2.95 5.64 -14.01
C LEU A 20 3.09 6.28 -15.39
N THR A 21 2.18 5.98 -16.31
CA THR A 21 2.18 6.55 -17.66
C THR A 21 2.06 8.08 -17.64
N GLN A 22 1.17 8.61 -16.81
CA GLN A 22 0.98 10.04 -16.63
C GLN A 22 2.27 10.73 -16.12
N ARG A 23 2.91 10.15 -15.10
CA ARG A 23 4.13 10.71 -14.52
C ARG A 23 5.32 10.65 -15.47
N LEU A 24 5.44 9.58 -16.27
CA LEU A 24 6.47 9.48 -17.33
C LEU A 24 6.31 10.55 -18.43
N ARG A 25 5.10 11.06 -18.64
CA ARG A 25 4.87 12.18 -19.60
C ARG A 25 5.31 13.54 -19.07
N VAL A 26 5.54 13.67 -17.77
CA VAL A 26 5.83 14.97 -17.12
C VAL A 26 7.23 15.01 -16.51
N MET A 27 7.65 13.95 -15.85
CA MET A 27 8.90 13.92 -15.09
C MET A 27 10.03 13.24 -15.85
N PRO A 28 11.27 13.74 -15.73
CA PRO A 28 12.44 13.09 -16.36
C PRO A 28 12.69 11.69 -15.78
N ALA A 29 12.47 11.49 -14.49
CA ALA A 29 12.57 10.19 -13.85
C ALA A 29 11.28 9.85 -13.09
N VAL A 30 10.91 8.57 -13.07
CA VAL A 30 9.87 8.02 -12.20
C VAL A 30 10.48 6.86 -11.43
N VAL A 31 10.29 6.86 -10.12
CA VAL A 31 10.79 5.82 -9.21
C VAL A 31 9.61 5.02 -8.69
N VAL A 32 9.58 3.72 -8.96
CA VAL A 32 8.57 2.79 -8.43
C VAL A 32 9.17 2.09 -7.22
N THR A 33 8.62 2.37 -6.05
CA THR A 33 8.98 1.75 -4.77
C THR A 33 7.89 0.79 -4.29
N GLY A 34 8.11 0.14 -3.16
CA GLY A 34 7.14 -0.79 -2.55
C GLY A 34 7.84 -2.01 -1.95
N ALA A 35 7.11 -2.80 -1.18
CA ALA A 35 7.65 -4.01 -0.57
C ALA A 35 8.26 -4.95 -1.63
N ARG A 36 9.16 -5.84 -1.22
CA ARG A 36 9.66 -6.88 -2.11
C ARG A 36 8.50 -7.74 -2.61
N GLN A 37 8.63 -8.32 -3.81
CA GLN A 37 7.66 -9.27 -4.39
C GLN A 37 6.26 -8.67 -4.67
N THR A 38 6.11 -7.34 -4.74
CA THR A 38 4.84 -6.68 -5.14
C THR A 38 4.63 -6.59 -6.66
N GLY A 39 5.62 -7.03 -7.47
CA GLY A 39 5.55 -7.05 -8.93
C GLY A 39 6.09 -5.77 -9.59
N LYS A 40 7.03 -5.06 -8.96
CA LYS A 40 7.66 -3.84 -9.52
C LYS A 40 8.33 -4.12 -10.86
N SER A 41 9.21 -5.12 -10.94
CA SER A 41 9.91 -5.50 -12.18
C SER A 41 8.92 -5.87 -13.30
N THR A 42 7.85 -6.62 -12.99
CA THR A 42 6.78 -6.93 -13.95
C THR A 42 6.09 -5.65 -14.45
N LEU A 43 5.78 -4.72 -13.55
CA LEU A 43 5.16 -3.45 -13.92
C LEU A 43 6.02 -2.66 -14.89
N VAL A 44 7.31 -2.53 -14.62
CA VAL A 44 8.20 -1.67 -15.42
C VAL A 44 8.71 -2.33 -16.69
N GLN A 45 8.82 -3.66 -16.72
CA GLN A 45 9.33 -4.41 -17.87
C GLN A 45 8.21 -4.81 -18.85
N VAL A 46 7.07 -5.27 -18.34
CA VAL A 46 6.03 -5.89 -19.16
C VAL A 46 4.82 -4.98 -19.35
N LEU A 47 4.42 -4.27 -18.30
CA LEU A 47 3.19 -3.48 -18.31
C LEU A 47 3.42 -2.01 -18.70
N THR A 48 4.65 -1.52 -18.76
CA THR A 48 4.96 -0.16 -19.19
C THR A 48 5.07 -0.12 -20.71
N LEU A 49 4.27 0.74 -21.33
CA LEU A 49 4.24 0.91 -22.79
C LEU A 49 5.43 1.72 -23.31
N GLY A 50 5.84 1.41 -24.51
CA GLY A 50 6.91 2.11 -25.23
C GLY A 50 8.25 1.37 -25.20
N GLU A 51 9.10 1.67 -26.20
CA GLU A 51 10.43 1.10 -26.28
C GLU A 51 11.36 1.76 -25.27
N ARG A 52 11.98 0.93 -24.42
CA ARG A 52 12.94 1.33 -23.38
C ARG A 52 14.07 0.32 -23.32
N ARG A 53 15.30 0.78 -23.06
CA ARG A 53 16.37 -0.14 -22.68
C ARG A 53 16.16 -0.57 -21.24
N PHE A 54 16.08 -1.88 -21.02
CA PHE A 54 15.88 -2.46 -19.70
C PHE A 54 17.19 -3.05 -19.17
N HIS A 55 17.59 -2.64 -17.97
CA HIS A 55 18.75 -3.15 -17.26
C HIS A 55 18.32 -3.49 -15.83
N THR A 56 18.59 -4.71 -15.37
CA THR A 56 18.41 -5.10 -13.97
C THR A 56 19.75 -5.23 -13.27
N LEU A 57 19.85 -4.63 -12.10
CA LEU A 57 21.04 -4.75 -11.26
C LEU A 57 21.06 -6.07 -10.45
N ASP A 58 20.12 -6.98 -10.71
CA ASP A 58 20.24 -8.39 -10.31
C ASP A 58 21.25 -9.16 -11.18
N ASP A 59 21.54 -8.64 -12.38
CA ASP A 59 22.55 -9.17 -13.30
C ASP A 59 23.93 -8.62 -12.94
N LEU A 60 24.88 -9.53 -12.67
CA LEU A 60 26.26 -9.18 -12.27
C LEU A 60 27.01 -8.41 -13.34
N ASP A 61 26.82 -8.76 -14.63
CA ASP A 61 27.47 -8.06 -15.75
C ASP A 61 26.99 -6.60 -15.82
N VAL A 62 25.71 -6.36 -15.53
CA VAL A 62 25.13 -5.01 -15.46
C VAL A 62 25.68 -4.23 -14.26
N VAL A 63 25.85 -4.88 -13.10
CA VAL A 63 26.48 -4.27 -11.92
C VAL A 63 27.93 -3.89 -12.23
N GLU A 64 28.72 -4.79 -12.82
CA GLU A 64 30.09 -4.52 -13.19
C GLU A 64 30.20 -3.33 -14.19
N LEU A 65 29.31 -3.30 -15.18
CA LEU A 65 29.23 -2.19 -16.13
C LEU A 65 28.85 -0.89 -15.41
N ALA A 66 27.88 -0.92 -14.48
CA ALA A 66 27.46 0.25 -13.71
C ALA A 66 28.62 0.85 -12.89
N GLN A 67 29.49 0.00 -12.32
CA GLN A 67 30.64 0.43 -11.55
C GLN A 67 31.79 0.98 -12.43
N ARG A 68 32.03 0.34 -13.58
CA ARG A 68 33.11 0.72 -14.48
C ARG A 68 32.79 1.91 -15.38
N ASP A 69 31.58 1.92 -15.97
CA ASP A 69 31.12 2.95 -16.92
C ASP A 69 29.62 3.21 -16.75
N PRO A 70 29.20 3.89 -15.68
CA PRO A 70 27.77 4.20 -15.44
C PRO A 70 27.15 5.06 -16.55
N GLU A 71 27.95 5.89 -17.23
CA GLU A 71 27.46 6.75 -18.33
C GLU A 71 27.03 5.93 -19.56
N ALA A 72 27.65 4.77 -19.83
CA ALA A 72 27.24 3.87 -20.89
C ALA A 72 25.82 3.29 -20.65
N LEU A 73 25.46 2.99 -19.39
CA LEU A 73 24.13 2.51 -19.04
C LEU A 73 23.05 3.58 -19.20
N VAL A 74 23.33 4.81 -18.78
CA VAL A 74 22.34 5.90 -18.74
C VAL A 74 22.33 6.78 -20.00
N GLY A 75 23.34 6.66 -20.85
CA GLY A 75 23.52 7.48 -22.06
C GLY A 75 22.58 7.09 -23.21
N GLY A 76 22.60 7.89 -24.28
CA GLY A 76 21.83 7.65 -25.51
C GLY A 76 20.48 8.37 -25.56
N SER A 77 19.72 8.11 -26.66
CA SER A 77 18.44 8.76 -26.94
C SER A 77 17.24 7.96 -26.49
N THR A 78 17.37 6.63 -26.41
CA THR A 78 16.30 5.72 -25.96
C THR A 78 16.12 5.83 -24.46
N PRO A 79 14.88 5.94 -23.96
CA PRO A 79 14.60 5.92 -22.52
C PRO A 79 15.14 4.65 -21.84
N VAL A 80 15.51 4.77 -20.57
CA VAL A 80 16.14 3.69 -19.81
C VAL A 80 15.25 3.27 -18.63
N THR A 81 15.13 1.96 -18.43
CA THR A 81 14.57 1.38 -17.21
C THR A 81 15.69 0.69 -16.44
N LEU A 82 15.90 1.10 -15.18
CA LEU A 82 16.88 0.50 -14.25
C LEU A 82 16.11 -0.18 -13.12
N ASP A 83 16.23 -1.49 -13.04
CA ASP A 83 15.56 -2.31 -12.04
C ASP A 83 16.51 -2.62 -10.87
N GLU A 84 15.98 -2.61 -9.62
CA GLU A 84 16.70 -2.88 -8.37
C GLU A 84 17.90 -1.92 -8.12
N VAL A 85 17.71 -0.60 -8.38
CA VAL A 85 18.78 0.43 -8.32
C VAL A 85 19.45 0.57 -6.94
N GLN A 86 18.86 0.03 -5.88
CA GLN A 86 19.50 0.04 -4.55
C GLN A 86 20.76 -0.85 -4.46
N ARG A 87 21.00 -1.73 -5.45
CA ARG A 87 22.23 -2.55 -5.50
C ARG A 87 23.46 -1.76 -5.90
N GLU A 88 23.27 -0.68 -6.68
CA GLU A 88 24.35 0.22 -7.10
C GLU A 88 23.88 1.69 -7.01
N PRO A 89 23.85 2.25 -5.78
CA PRO A 89 23.30 3.61 -5.56
C PRO A 89 24.06 4.71 -6.28
N ASP A 90 25.36 4.53 -6.54
CA ASP A 90 26.20 5.53 -7.22
C ASP A 90 25.78 5.77 -8.68
N LEU A 91 25.09 4.79 -9.28
CA LEU A 91 24.46 4.93 -10.59
C LEU A 91 23.45 6.09 -10.65
N LEU A 92 22.81 6.44 -9.52
CA LEU A 92 21.89 7.58 -9.44
C LEU A 92 22.59 8.93 -9.66
N LEU A 93 23.88 9.03 -9.42
CA LEU A 93 24.66 10.23 -9.77
C LEU A 93 24.81 10.36 -11.27
N ALA A 94 24.99 9.27 -11.99
CA ALA A 94 25.02 9.28 -13.46
C ALA A 94 23.63 9.62 -14.04
N VAL A 95 22.56 9.05 -13.49
CA VAL A 95 21.16 9.42 -13.84
C VAL A 95 20.94 10.92 -13.64
N LYS A 96 21.35 11.47 -12.49
CA LYS A 96 21.27 12.92 -12.22
C LYS A 96 22.01 13.73 -13.29
N ARG A 97 23.27 13.41 -13.58
CA ARG A 97 24.07 14.11 -14.60
C ARG A 97 23.43 14.04 -15.97
N ALA A 98 22.88 12.87 -16.35
CA ALA A 98 22.21 12.70 -17.65
C ALA A 98 20.95 13.58 -17.75
N ILE A 99 20.15 13.69 -16.68
CA ILE A 99 18.97 14.57 -16.61
C ILE A 99 19.40 16.06 -16.70
N ASP A 100 20.46 16.44 -15.98
CA ASP A 100 20.93 17.82 -15.91
C ASP A 100 21.51 18.28 -17.27
N ARG A 101 22.16 17.37 -18.04
CA ARG A 101 22.64 17.65 -19.41
C ARG A 101 21.49 17.79 -20.40
N ARG A 102 20.47 16.97 -20.31
CA ARG A 102 19.32 16.98 -21.22
C ARG A 102 18.06 16.52 -20.51
N ARG A 103 17.29 17.48 -19.99
CA ARG A 103 16.03 17.22 -19.30
C ARG A 103 14.94 16.82 -20.30
N ARG A 104 14.47 15.59 -20.25
CA ARG A 104 13.43 15.04 -21.11
C ARG A 104 12.47 14.16 -20.28
N ALA A 105 11.16 14.37 -20.42
CA ALA A 105 10.15 13.57 -19.74
C ALA A 105 10.29 12.08 -20.12
N GLY A 106 10.06 11.20 -19.16
CA GLY A 106 10.10 9.76 -19.33
C GLY A 106 11.49 9.17 -19.61
N GLN A 107 12.55 9.94 -19.42
CA GLN A 107 13.93 9.48 -19.73
C GLN A 107 14.31 8.27 -18.89
N PHE A 108 14.00 8.29 -17.58
CA PHE A 108 14.33 7.22 -16.66
C PHE A 108 13.11 6.65 -15.97
N LEU A 109 13.05 5.33 -15.89
CA LEU A 109 12.14 4.58 -15.06
C LEU A 109 12.98 3.70 -14.12
N LEU A 110 12.86 3.92 -12.83
CA LEU A 110 13.69 3.28 -11.82
C LEU A 110 12.80 2.42 -10.92
N THR A 111 13.29 1.25 -10.54
CA THR A 111 12.68 0.52 -9.43
C THR A 111 13.66 0.34 -8.29
N GLY A 112 13.09 0.21 -7.11
CA GLY A 112 13.85 -0.16 -5.93
C GLY A 112 12.94 -0.70 -4.84
N SER A 113 13.48 -1.62 -4.02
CA SER A 113 12.80 -2.02 -2.80
C SER A 113 12.80 -0.84 -1.79
N ALA A 114 12.15 -1.04 -0.66
CA ALA A 114 12.09 -0.07 0.45
C ALA A 114 13.45 0.54 0.81
N ASN A 115 14.52 -0.22 0.63
CA ASN A 115 15.89 0.18 0.90
C ASN A 115 16.33 1.43 0.14
N LEU A 116 15.77 1.64 -1.06
CA LEU A 116 16.12 2.80 -1.87
C LEU A 116 15.80 4.13 -1.17
N LEU A 117 14.68 4.20 -0.44
CA LEU A 117 14.29 5.41 0.31
C LEU A 117 15.11 5.62 1.59
N LEU A 118 15.71 4.54 2.13
CA LEU A 118 16.57 4.58 3.32
C LEU A 118 18.03 4.94 2.99
N MET A 119 18.43 4.83 1.73
CA MET A 119 19.80 5.12 1.32
C MET A 119 20.08 6.63 1.31
N ARG A 120 21.13 7.03 2.05
CA ARG A 120 21.65 8.40 2.00
C ARG A 120 22.09 8.72 0.57
N GLY A 121 21.70 9.91 0.08
CA GLY A 121 22.11 10.39 -1.25
C GLY A 121 21.11 10.14 -2.37
N VAL A 122 20.18 9.16 -2.27
CA VAL A 122 19.14 8.94 -3.30
C VAL A 122 18.18 10.12 -3.38
N SER A 123 17.68 10.58 -2.24
CA SER A 123 16.77 11.73 -2.18
C SER A 123 17.43 13.01 -2.66
N GLU A 124 18.70 13.22 -2.34
CA GLU A 124 19.46 14.41 -2.79
C GLU A 124 19.76 14.38 -4.28
N SER A 125 20.11 13.22 -4.84
CA SER A 125 20.44 13.07 -6.26
C SER A 125 19.26 13.34 -7.18
N LEU A 126 18.06 12.92 -6.79
CA LEU A 126 16.86 12.97 -7.63
C LEU A 126 15.87 14.08 -7.21
N ALA A 127 16.20 14.93 -6.24
CA ALA A 127 15.34 16.03 -5.80
C ALA A 127 14.95 16.96 -6.97
N GLY A 128 13.65 17.17 -7.19
CA GLY A 128 13.10 17.96 -8.28
C GLY A 128 13.24 17.33 -9.69
N ARG A 129 13.79 16.10 -9.78
CA ARG A 129 14.01 15.36 -11.04
C ARG A 129 13.16 14.11 -11.15
N ALA A 130 12.72 13.56 -10.02
CA ALA A 130 11.95 12.32 -9.99
C ALA A 130 10.58 12.49 -9.34
N SER A 131 9.61 11.72 -9.82
CA SER A 131 8.34 11.44 -9.15
C SER A 131 8.38 10.04 -8.58
N TYR A 132 7.80 9.85 -7.40
CA TYR A 132 7.79 8.57 -6.70
C TYR A 132 6.39 7.94 -6.74
N LEU A 133 6.33 6.64 -6.95
CA LEU A 133 5.13 5.81 -6.90
C LEU A 133 5.34 4.63 -5.98
N THR A 134 4.35 4.35 -5.13
CA THR A 134 4.36 3.17 -4.26
C THR A 134 3.49 2.07 -4.85
N LEU A 135 4.10 0.94 -5.19
CA LEU A 135 3.38 -0.25 -5.64
C LEU A 135 3.06 -1.16 -4.44
N TRP A 136 1.80 -1.11 -4.00
CA TRP A 136 1.27 -1.97 -2.96
C TRP A 136 1.04 -3.40 -3.46
N PRO A 137 0.87 -4.40 -2.57
CA PRO A 137 0.31 -5.68 -2.95
C PRO A 137 -1.00 -5.54 -3.73
N MET A 138 -1.36 -6.55 -4.51
CA MET A 138 -2.54 -6.50 -5.40
C MET A 138 -3.84 -6.33 -4.60
N THR A 139 -4.67 -5.41 -5.05
CA THR A 139 -6.04 -5.29 -4.54
C THR A 139 -6.90 -6.45 -5.02
N ARG A 140 -8.08 -6.62 -4.43
CA ARG A 140 -9.07 -7.58 -4.89
C ARG A 140 -9.40 -7.41 -6.38
N ARG A 141 -9.61 -6.16 -6.81
CA ARG A 141 -9.97 -5.83 -8.19
C ARG A 141 -8.87 -6.16 -9.18
N GLU A 142 -7.59 -5.94 -8.81
CA GLU A 142 -6.46 -6.36 -9.62
C GLU A 142 -6.39 -7.88 -9.75
N GLN A 143 -6.58 -8.63 -8.65
CA GLN A 143 -6.62 -10.09 -8.65
C GLN A 143 -7.77 -10.63 -9.53
N ARG A 144 -8.88 -9.92 -9.63
CA ARG A 144 -10.03 -10.23 -10.48
C ARG A 144 -9.96 -9.66 -11.90
N ARG A 145 -8.84 -9.07 -12.30
CA ARG A 145 -8.61 -8.47 -13.63
C ARG A 145 -9.55 -7.31 -13.96
N LEU A 146 -10.13 -6.65 -12.98
CA LEU A 146 -11.04 -5.52 -13.20
C LEU A 146 -10.30 -4.24 -13.63
N GLY A 147 -8.98 -4.19 -13.47
CA GLY A 147 -8.10 -3.13 -14.02
C GLY A 147 -8.31 -1.74 -13.44
N ARG A 148 -9.08 -1.60 -12.36
CA ARG A 148 -9.36 -0.32 -11.68
C ARG A 148 -9.35 -0.48 -10.17
N CYS A 149 -9.14 0.62 -9.44
CA CYS A 149 -9.30 0.68 -7.98
C CYS A 149 -10.77 0.55 -7.58
N GLY A 150 -11.01 0.52 -6.29
CA GLY A 150 -12.32 0.70 -5.69
C GLY A 150 -12.99 2.01 -6.12
N LEU A 151 -14.29 2.11 -5.88
CA LEU A 151 -15.12 3.26 -6.33
C LEU A 151 -14.90 4.53 -5.48
N TRP A 152 -13.73 4.67 -4.85
CA TRP A 152 -13.42 5.79 -3.96
C TRP A 152 -13.52 7.16 -4.64
N GLU A 153 -13.04 7.24 -5.89
CA GLU A 153 -13.14 8.47 -6.68
C GLU A 153 -14.58 8.87 -6.94
N ASP A 154 -15.41 7.92 -7.33
CA ASP A 154 -16.84 8.14 -7.57
C ASP A 154 -17.55 8.61 -6.29
N LEU A 155 -17.28 7.97 -5.15
CA LEU A 155 -17.88 8.31 -3.85
C LEU A 155 -17.43 9.68 -3.31
N ILE A 156 -16.25 10.14 -3.68
CA ILE A 156 -15.73 11.44 -3.25
C ILE A 156 -16.22 12.57 -4.17
N THR A 157 -16.30 12.33 -5.47
CA THR A 157 -16.59 13.37 -6.46
C THR A 157 -18.07 13.51 -6.80
N ALA A 158 -18.81 12.39 -6.89
CA ALA A 158 -20.24 12.42 -7.18
C ALA A 158 -21.07 12.97 -6.01
N GLU A 159 -22.29 13.44 -6.28
CA GLU A 159 -23.23 13.81 -5.21
C GLU A 159 -23.65 12.57 -4.40
N ASP A 160 -23.93 12.74 -3.10
CA ASP A 160 -24.29 11.62 -2.22
C ASP A 160 -25.49 10.82 -2.74
N GLY A 161 -26.47 11.50 -3.36
CA GLY A 161 -27.66 10.86 -3.94
C GLY A 161 -27.37 9.93 -5.12
N GLU A 162 -26.25 10.09 -5.82
CA GLU A 162 -25.85 9.25 -6.94
C GLU A 162 -25.13 7.96 -6.53
N TRP A 163 -24.74 7.83 -5.27
CA TRP A 163 -23.89 6.71 -4.79
C TRP A 163 -24.53 5.35 -5.06
N LEU A 164 -25.84 5.20 -4.84
CA LEU A 164 -26.56 3.95 -5.10
C LEU A 164 -26.41 3.50 -6.56
N ASP A 165 -26.62 4.43 -7.48
CA ASP A 165 -26.59 4.11 -8.92
C ASP A 165 -25.16 3.81 -9.38
N ARG A 166 -24.17 4.55 -8.87
CA ARG A 166 -22.76 4.31 -9.14
C ARG A 166 -22.31 2.91 -8.65
N LEU A 167 -22.70 2.53 -7.44
CA LEU A 167 -22.38 1.22 -6.88
C LEU A 167 -23.11 0.08 -7.62
N ARG A 168 -24.38 0.27 -8.01
CA ARG A 168 -25.14 -0.72 -8.79
C ARG A 168 -24.60 -0.93 -10.20
N ALA A 169 -24.03 0.11 -10.79
CA ALA A 169 -23.46 0.05 -12.13
C ALA A 169 -22.13 -0.73 -12.18
N ASP A 170 -21.52 -0.99 -11.02
CA ASP A 170 -20.27 -1.75 -10.94
C ASP A 170 -20.51 -3.26 -11.09
N SER A 171 -19.65 -3.91 -11.88
CA SER A 171 -19.72 -5.35 -12.17
C SER A 171 -19.02 -6.22 -11.13
N ALA A 172 -18.51 -5.66 -10.04
CA ALA A 172 -17.83 -6.42 -9.00
C ALA A 172 -18.82 -7.36 -8.29
N GLY A 173 -18.59 -8.66 -8.38
CA GLY A 173 -19.42 -9.67 -7.70
C GLY A 173 -18.95 -9.96 -6.28
N PRO A 174 -19.77 -10.65 -5.46
CA PRO A 174 -19.42 -10.98 -4.07
C PRO A 174 -18.19 -11.86 -3.96
N GLU A 175 -17.49 -11.74 -2.86
CA GLU A 175 -16.33 -12.57 -2.51
C GLU A 175 -16.24 -12.79 -1.01
N ASP A 176 -15.77 -13.97 -0.61
CA ASP A 176 -15.47 -14.24 0.79
C ASP A 176 -14.22 -13.47 1.21
N TRP A 177 -14.41 -12.42 2.00
CA TRP A 177 -13.34 -11.59 2.52
C TRP A 177 -12.33 -12.35 3.38
N ARG A 178 -12.79 -13.45 4.04
CA ARG A 178 -11.88 -14.27 4.85
C ARG A 178 -10.92 -15.07 3.98
N ALA A 179 -11.40 -15.58 2.86
CA ALA A 179 -10.56 -16.25 1.88
C ALA A 179 -9.57 -15.26 1.25
N LEU A 180 -10.04 -14.06 0.89
CA LEU A 180 -9.18 -12.98 0.38
C LEU A 180 -8.13 -12.56 1.40
N ALA A 181 -8.51 -12.35 2.69
CA ALA A 181 -7.58 -11.97 3.74
C ALA A 181 -6.47 -13.00 3.96
N ARG A 182 -6.79 -14.32 3.89
CA ARG A 182 -5.79 -15.40 3.97
C ARG A 182 -4.88 -15.45 2.75
N ARG A 183 -5.41 -15.16 1.59
CA ARG A 183 -4.66 -15.18 0.32
C ARG A 183 -3.66 -14.02 0.25
N GLY A 184 -4.05 -12.85 0.80
CA GLY A 184 -3.30 -11.62 0.70
C GLY A 184 -3.29 -11.04 -0.71
N GLY A 185 -2.40 -10.10 -0.95
CA GLY A 185 -2.24 -9.40 -2.22
C GLY A 185 -0.85 -9.54 -2.85
N PHE A 186 0.10 -10.24 -2.24
CA PHE A 186 1.35 -10.52 -2.94
C PHE A 186 1.08 -11.34 -4.20
N PRO A 187 1.59 -10.95 -5.39
CA PRO A 187 1.24 -11.59 -6.66
C PRO A 187 1.38 -13.11 -6.66
N THR A 188 2.49 -13.63 -6.16
CA THR A 188 2.76 -15.08 -6.17
C THR A 188 1.72 -15.88 -5.36
N PRO A 189 1.48 -15.62 -4.05
CA PRO A 189 0.47 -16.36 -3.30
C PRO A 189 -0.97 -16.02 -3.73
N ALA A 190 -1.21 -14.82 -4.26
CA ALA A 190 -2.56 -14.41 -4.65
C ALA A 190 -3.01 -15.01 -5.98
N VAL A 191 -2.09 -15.19 -6.93
CA VAL A 191 -2.42 -15.57 -8.34
C VAL A 191 -2.01 -16.99 -8.66
N HIS A 192 -0.85 -17.46 -8.17
CA HIS A 192 -0.26 -18.71 -8.59
C HIS A 192 -0.41 -19.86 -7.58
N MET A 193 -0.82 -19.58 -6.34
CA MET A 193 -1.01 -20.60 -5.31
C MET A 193 -2.48 -20.84 -5.03
N THR A 194 -2.90 -22.09 -5.10
CA THR A 194 -4.31 -22.49 -4.96
C THR A 194 -4.65 -22.95 -3.56
N THR A 195 -3.70 -23.57 -2.85
CA THR A 195 -3.92 -24.15 -1.53
C THR A 195 -3.38 -23.26 -0.39
N ALA A 196 -3.92 -23.44 0.79
CA ALA A 196 -3.43 -22.78 2.01
C ALA A 196 -2.00 -23.23 2.37
N ALA A 197 -1.66 -24.50 2.10
CA ALA A 197 -0.33 -25.04 2.37
C ALA A 197 0.74 -24.39 1.49
N GLU A 198 0.49 -24.23 0.20
CA GLU A 198 1.41 -23.53 -0.72
C GLU A 198 1.67 -22.10 -0.26
N ARG A 199 0.61 -21.36 0.11
CA ARG A 199 0.73 -20.00 0.62
C ARG A 199 1.52 -19.93 1.93
N ALA A 200 1.31 -20.88 2.84
CA ALA A 200 2.04 -20.94 4.10
C ALA A 200 3.55 -21.15 3.86
N VAL A 201 3.93 -22.02 2.93
CA VAL A 201 5.33 -22.23 2.53
C VAL A 201 5.92 -20.94 1.95
N TRP A 202 5.17 -20.24 1.10
CA TRP A 202 5.64 -19.00 0.51
C TRP A 202 5.83 -17.89 1.57
N PHE A 203 4.83 -17.68 2.45
CA PHE A 203 4.93 -16.66 3.50
C PHE A 203 6.06 -16.97 4.50
N GLU A 204 6.27 -18.25 4.84
CA GLU A 204 7.39 -18.68 5.67
C GLU A 204 8.74 -18.33 5.00
N GLY A 205 8.89 -18.66 3.70
CA GLY A 205 10.08 -18.31 2.92
C GLY A 205 10.29 -16.80 2.84
N TYR A 206 9.22 -16.03 2.61
CA TYR A 206 9.26 -14.57 2.57
C TYR A 206 9.69 -13.99 3.92
N ALA A 207 9.11 -14.47 5.02
CA ALA A 207 9.46 -14.03 6.36
C ALA A 207 10.95 -14.29 6.67
N ARG A 208 11.44 -15.50 6.41
CA ARG A 208 12.84 -15.87 6.66
C ARG A 208 13.83 -15.14 5.78
N THR A 209 13.55 -15.05 4.48
CA THR A 209 14.52 -14.51 3.54
C THR A 209 14.53 -12.99 3.57
N TYR A 210 13.37 -12.36 3.52
CA TYR A 210 13.28 -10.91 3.44
C TYR A 210 13.28 -10.22 4.81
N LEU A 211 12.36 -10.63 5.69
CA LEU A 211 12.19 -9.93 6.96
C LEU A 211 13.40 -10.13 7.87
N GLU A 212 13.96 -11.31 7.88
CA GLU A 212 15.05 -11.62 8.79
C GLU A 212 16.43 -11.27 8.23
N ARG A 213 16.68 -11.56 6.98
CA ARG A 213 18.00 -11.36 6.36
C ARG A 213 18.20 -9.94 5.82
N ASP A 214 17.28 -9.47 5.00
CA ASP A 214 17.46 -8.20 4.31
C ASP A 214 17.27 -7.00 5.25
N LEU A 215 16.26 -7.06 6.12
CA LEU A 215 16.05 -6.00 7.11
C LEU A 215 17.15 -5.99 8.19
N GLN A 216 17.73 -7.14 8.52
CA GLN A 216 18.88 -7.22 9.40
C GLN A 216 20.07 -6.44 8.84
N THR A 217 20.36 -6.60 7.55
CA THR A 217 21.48 -5.91 6.89
C THR A 217 21.28 -4.39 6.89
N LEU A 218 20.01 -3.92 6.78
CA LEU A 218 19.69 -2.50 6.67
C LEU A 218 19.73 -1.73 7.99
N SER A 219 19.41 -2.37 9.10
CA SER A 219 19.17 -1.68 10.36
C SER A 219 20.07 -2.12 11.50
N SER A 220 21.10 -2.94 11.22
CA SER A 220 21.96 -3.54 12.27
C SER A 220 21.10 -4.18 13.38
N ILE A 221 20.10 -4.98 13.00
CA ILE A 221 19.28 -5.71 13.97
C ILE A 221 20.18 -6.68 14.72
N ALA A 222 20.48 -6.36 15.97
CA ALA A 222 21.39 -7.17 16.80
C ALA A 222 20.76 -8.50 17.23
N ALA A 223 19.41 -8.55 17.33
CA ALA A 223 18.68 -9.71 17.81
C ALA A 223 17.45 -10.00 16.96
N LEU A 224 17.55 -10.96 16.04
CA LEU A 224 16.43 -11.45 15.21
C LEU A 224 15.23 -11.97 16.02
N PRO A 225 15.42 -12.71 17.14
CA PRO A 225 14.32 -13.16 17.98
C PRO A 225 13.46 -12.01 18.52
N ASP A 226 14.08 -10.90 18.87
CA ASP A 226 13.39 -9.69 19.35
C ASP A 226 12.58 -9.04 18.25
N PHE A 227 13.14 -8.95 17.06
CA PHE A 227 12.44 -8.42 15.89
C PHE A 227 11.22 -9.28 15.51
N ARG A 228 11.37 -10.62 15.51
CA ARG A 228 10.24 -11.55 15.28
C ARG A 228 9.15 -11.37 16.33
N ARG A 229 9.52 -11.24 17.61
CA ARG A 229 8.59 -11.02 18.71
C ARG A 229 7.81 -9.72 18.52
N LEU A 230 8.49 -8.63 18.11
CA LEU A 230 7.84 -7.37 17.80
C LEU A 230 6.89 -7.48 16.59
N MET A 231 7.31 -8.10 15.49
CA MET A 231 6.44 -8.31 14.32
C MET A 231 5.17 -9.06 14.70
N ARG A 232 5.29 -10.14 15.49
CA ARG A 232 4.14 -10.90 15.96
C ARG A 232 3.23 -10.07 16.85
N ALA A 233 3.77 -9.29 17.78
CA ALA A 233 3.01 -8.39 18.63
C ALA A 233 2.29 -7.30 17.83
N ALA A 234 2.94 -6.76 16.79
CA ALA A 234 2.34 -5.81 15.86
C ALA A 234 1.15 -6.41 15.08
N CYS A 235 1.20 -7.71 14.71
CA CYS A 235 0.07 -8.39 14.09
C CYS A 235 -1.16 -8.47 15.02
N PHE A 236 -0.95 -8.68 16.32
CA PHE A 236 -2.04 -8.68 17.30
C PHE A 236 -2.62 -7.28 17.60
N ARG A 237 -1.95 -6.21 17.15
CA ARG A 237 -2.40 -4.82 17.27
C ARG A 237 -3.03 -4.30 15.96
N LEU A 238 -3.38 -5.18 15.04
CA LEU A 238 -4.04 -4.82 13.78
C LEU A 238 -5.34 -4.05 14.05
N GLY A 239 -5.52 -2.89 13.41
CA GLY A 239 -6.67 -2.00 13.58
C GLY A 239 -6.74 -1.26 14.93
N GLN A 240 -5.73 -1.40 15.80
CA GLN A 240 -5.70 -0.78 17.11
C GLN A 240 -4.79 0.45 17.17
N LEU A 241 -5.06 1.32 18.13
CA LEU A 241 -4.15 2.42 18.46
C LEU A 241 -2.83 1.86 19.00
N VAL A 242 -1.72 2.36 18.46
CA VAL A 242 -0.39 1.92 18.89
C VAL A 242 0.19 2.88 19.90
N ASN A 243 0.28 2.41 21.14
CA ASN A 243 1.11 2.97 22.17
C ASN A 243 2.46 2.23 22.17
N GLN A 244 3.52 2.90 21.71
CA GLN A 244 4.84 2.26 21.60
C GLN A 244 5.44 1.88 22.96
N THR A 245 5.05 2.58 24.04
CA THR A 245 5.50 2.24 25.40
C THR A 245 4.84 0.94 25.90
N GLU A 246 3.56 0.75 25.62
CA GLU A 246 2.86 -0.52 25.93
C GLU A 246 3.43 -1.66 25.11
N LEU A 247 3.59 -1.45 23.80
CA LEU A 247 4.18 -2.46 22.91
C LEU A 247 5.58 -2.86 23.37
N ALA A 248 6.39 -1.90 23.84
CA ALA A 248 7.72 -2.14 24.37
C ALA A 248 7.71 -3.05 25.61
N ARG A 249 6.74 -2.85 26.51
CA ARG A 249 6.55 -3.73 27.69
C ARG A 249 6.11 -5.13 27.26
N ASP A 250 5.14 -5.25 26.34
CA ASP A 250 4.61 -6.53 25.88
C ASP A 250 5.69 -7.41 25.24
N VAL A 251 6.63 -6.79 24.53
CA VAL A 251 7.71 -7.51 23.84
C VAL A 251 9.04 -7.53 24.65
N ALA A 252 9.06 -6.95 25.86
CA ALA A 252 10.25 -6.82 26.69
C ALA A 252 11.46 -6.22 25.95
N LEU A 253 11.23 -5.10 25.22
CA LEU A 253 12.25 -4.36 24.48
C LEU A 253 12.30 -2.89 24.92
N PRO A 254 13.47 -2.23 24.84
CA PRO A 254 13.54 -0.79 25.02
C PRO A 254 12.67 -0.03 24.01
N GLN A 255 11.94 1.00 24.44
CA GLN A 255 11.10 1.82 23.57
C GLN A 255 11.84 2.38 22.33
N PRO A 256 13.09 2.86 22.40
CA PRO A 256 13.82 3.30 21.21
C PRO A 256 14.04 2.18 20.19
N THR A 257 14.22 0.94 20.65
CA THR A 257 14.34 -0.23 19.77
C THR A 257 13.01 -0.53 19.07
N VAL A 258 11.89 -0.50 19.81
CA VAL A 258 10.55 -0.66 19.23
C VAL A 258 10.26 0.44 18.22
N HIS A 259 10.56 1.70 18.53
CA HIS A 259 10.42 2.81 17.60
C HIS A 259 11.19 2.58 16.29
N ARG A 260 12.48 2.20 16.41
CA ARG A 260 13.32 1.91 15.24
C ARG A 260 12.76 0.77 14.39
N TYR A 261 12.30 -0.32 15.01
CA TYR A 261 11.79 -1.48 14.30
C TYR A 261 10.44 -1.19 13.62
N ILE A 262 9.54 -0.46 14.28
CA ILE A 262 8.27 -0.02 13.67
C ILE A 262 8.53 0.89 12.46
N ASN A 263 9.44 1.85 12.59
CA ASN A 263 9.80 2.72 11.47
C ASN A 263 10.44 1.94 10.32
N LEU A 264 11.26 0.93 10.62
CA LEU A 264 11.82 0.06 9.60
C LEU A 264 10.73 -0.71 8.84
N LEU A 265 9.78 -1.32 9.56
CA LEU A 265 8.67 -2.04 8.94
C LEU A 265 7.78 -1.12 8.10
N GLU A 266 7.53 0.11 8.56
CA GLU A 266 6.75 1.10 7.81
C GLU A 266 7.49 1.58 6.54
N THR A 267 8.77 1.93 6.67
CA THR A 267 9.59 2.31 5.50
C THR A 267 9.74 1.16 4.51
N SER A 268 9.61 -0.09 4.99
CA SER A 268 9.61 -1.29 4.15
C SER A 268 8.25 -1.62 3.54
N PHE A 269 7.24 -0.76 3.71
CA PHE A 269 5.86 -0.94 3.24
C PHE A 269 5.16 -2.20 3.80
N LEU A 270 5.65 -2.70 4.93
CA LEU A 270 5.06 -3.86 5.62
C LEU A 270 4.05 -3.45 6.67
N LEU A 271 4.29 -2.31 7.33
CA LEU A 271 3.35 -1.69 8.25
C LEU A 271 2.85 -0.36 7.71
N VAL A 272 1.65 0.01 8.12
CA VAL A 272 1.01 1.29 7.81
C VAL A 272 0.48 1.89 9.12
N ARG A 273 0.87 3.11 9.41
CA ARG A 273 0.31 3.91 10.49
C ARG A 273 -0.73 4.87 9.92
N VAL A 274 -1.98 4.72 10.32
CA VAL A 274 -3.07 5.62 9.94
C VAL A 274 -3.18 6.67 11.05
N PRO A 275 -2.87 7.96 10.76
CA PRO A 275 -2.92 9.02 11.76
C PRO A 275 -4.36 9.42 12.09
N ALA A 276 -4.53 10.06 13.26
CA ALA A 276 -5.82 10.57 13.68
C ALA A 276 -6.24 11.81 12.88
N TYR A 277 -7.51 11.88 12.50
CA TYR A 277 -8.08 13.11 12.00
C TYR A 277 -8.19 14.16 13.13
N ALA A 278 -7.78 15.37 12.82
CA ALA A 278 -8.04 16.56 13.61
C ALA A 278 -8.02 17.77 12.66
N VAL A 279 -8.88 18.76 12.91
CA VAL A 279 -8.90 20.00 12.12
C VAL A 279 -7.52 20.69 12.18
N ASN A 280 -6.94 20.75 13.37
CA ASN A 280 -5.55 21.20 13.53
C ASN A 280 -4.59 20.07 13.11
N ARG A 281 -3.93 20.24 11.98
CA ARG A 281 -3.01 19.25 11.40
C ARG A 281 -1.83 18.88 12.30
N THR A 282 -1.32 19.82 13.11
CA THR A 282 -0.26 19.52 14.08
C THR A 282 -0.73 18.51 15.13
N LYS A 283 -2.00 18.58 15.55
CA LYS A 283 -2.58 17.61 16.50
C LYS A 283 -2.69 16.20 15.91
N ARG A 284 -2.75 16.04 14.57
CA ARG A 284 -2.72 14.72 13.91
C ARG A 284 -1.42 13.97 14.20
N LEU A 285 -0.30 14.70 14.26
CA LEU A 285 1.03 14.13 14.52
C LEU A 285 1.24 13.74 15.99
N MET A 286 0.46 14.31 16.90
CA MET A 286 0.59 14.08 18.35
C MET A 286 -0.25 12.89 18.86
N LYS A 287 -1.30 12.51 18.14
CA LYS A 287 -2.18 11.39 18.54
C LYS A 287 -1.59 10.06 18.12
N SER A 288 -1.80 9.01 18.92
CA SER A 288 -1.41 7.65 18.58
C SER A 288 -2.07 7.19 17.28
N PRO A 289 -1.33 6.69 16.30
CA PRO A 289 -1.90 6.17 15.06
C PRO A 289 -2.54 4.79 15.27
N LYS A 290 -3.48 4.40 14.39
CA LYS A 290 -3.89 3.00 14.22
C LYS A 290 -2.83 2.25 13.39
N LEU A 291 -2.62 0.97 13.69
CA LEU A 291 -1.65 0.12 13.03
C LEU A 291 -2.33 -0.89 12.09
N TYR A 292 -1.83 -0.98 10.88
CA TYR A 292 -2.26 -1.96 9.88
C TYR A 292 -1.05 -2.59 9.18
N TRP A 293 -1.28 -3.66 8.43
CA TRP A 293 -0.25 -4.31 7.63
C TRP A 293 -0.43 -4.01 6.12
N GLY A 294 0.67 -3.94 5.40
CA GLY A 294 0.65 -3.80 3.94
C GLY A 294 0.04 -5.00 3.21
N ASP A 295 -0.03 -6.16 3.90
CA ASP A 295 -0.66 -7.38 3.38
C ASP A 295 -1.30 -8.20 4.50
N THR A 296 -2.56 -8.60 4.32
CA THR A 296 -3.33 -9.34 5.33
C THR A 296 -2.91 -10.80 5.44
N GLY A 297 -2.48 -11.43 4.33
CA GLY A 297 -2.01 -12.81 4.33
C GLY A 297 -0.71 -12.97 5.11
N LEU A 298 0.22 -12.03 4.91
CA LEU A 298 1.45 -11.96 5.69
C LEU A 298 1.15 -11.72 7.18
N ALA A 299 0.26 -10.79 7.52
CA ALA A 299 -0.13 -10.52 8.90
C ALA A 299 -0.71 -11.76 9.60
N LEU A 300 -1.60 -12.51 8.92
CA LEU A 300 -2.15 -13.76 9.42
C LEU A 300 -1.08 -14.82 9.62
N HIS A 301 -0.19 -14.99 8.66
CA HIS A 301 0.91 -15.95 8.78
C HIS A 301 1.82 -15.64 9.98
N LEU A 302 2.26 -14.39 10.11
CA LEU A 302 3.14 -13.96 11.21
C LEU A 302 2.49 -14.05 12.59
N SER A 303 1.18 -13.77 12.68
CA SER A 303 0.43 -13.90 13.95
C SER A 303 0.23 -15.34 14.37
N GLY A 304 0.16 -16.28 13.43
CA GLY A 304 -0.25 -17.65 13.65
C GLY A 304 -1.75 -17.82 13.90
N LEU A 305 -2.57 -16.80 13.61
CA LEU A 305 -4.01 -16.88 13.70
C LEU A 305 -4.59 -17.76 12.59
N THR A 306 -5.51 -18.64 12.95
CA THR A 306 -6.17 -19.55 12.01
C THR A 306 -7.32 -18.90 11.25
N ALA A 307 -7.93 -17.86 11.80
CA ALA A 307 -9.06 -17.17 11.21
C ALA A 307 -8.89 -15.65 11.21
N PRO A 308 -9.24 -14.97 10.08
CA PRO A 308 -9.28 -13.52 10.02
C PRO A 308 -10.35 -12.94 10.95
N THR A 309 -10.05 -11.81 11.57
CA THR A 309 -10.95 -11.01 12.42
C THR A 309 -11.50 -9.81 11.65
N GLY A 310 -12.43 -9.03 12.23
CA GLY A 310 -12.93 -7.78 11.63
C GLY A 310 -11.81 -6.79 11.25
N ALA A 311 -10.75 -6.71 12.05
CA ALA A 311 -9.61 -5.86 11.74
C ALA A 311 -8.88 -6.25 10.43
N HIS A 312 -8.95 -7.50 9.99
CA HIS A 312 -8.42 -7.91 8.69
C HIS A 312 -9.32 -7.43 7.53
N LEU A 313 -10.64 -7.33 7.75
CA LEU A 313 -11.55 -6.72 6.76
C LEU A 313 -11.27 -5.21 6.64
N GLU A 314 -11.09 -4.51 7.78
CA GLU A 314 -10.64 -3.12 7.78
C GLU A 314 -9.32 -2.97 7.02
N ASN A 315 -8.35 -3.86 7.24
CA ASN A 315 -7.07 -3.83 6.54
C ASN A 315 -7.20 -4.05 5.03
N LEU A 316 -8.11 -4.92 4.58
CA LEU A 316 -8.39 -5.09 3.14
C LEU A 316 -8.94 -3.80 2.53
N VAL A 317 -9.84 -3.11 3.22
CA VAL A 317 -10.37 -1.80 2.81
C VAL A 317 -9.25 -0.76 2.76
N LEU A 318 -8.40 -0.72 3.79
CA LEU A 318 -7.25 0.19 3.82
C LEU A 318 -6.29 -0.06 2.65
N ASN A 319 -5.97 -1.33 2.33
CA ASN A 319 -5.05 -1.65 1.24
C ASN A 319 -5.59 -1.17 -0.12
N ASP A 320 -6.89 -1.25 -0.34
CA ASP A 320 -7.53 -0.70 -1.54
C ASP A 320 -7.47 0.85 -1.56
N LEU A 321 -7.76 1.50 -0.42
CA LEU A 321 -7.62 2.95 -0.24
C LEU A 321 -6.18 3.44 -0.49
N LEU A 322 -5.16 2.71 -0.02
CA LEU A 322 -3.76 3.06 -0.24
C LEU A 322 -3.39 3.00 -1.72
N CYS A 323 -3.83 1.95 -2.43
CA CYS A 323 -3.63 1.83 -3.88
C CYS A 323 -4.29 2.99 -4.63
N TRP A 324 -5.52 3.33 -4.28
CA TRP A 324 -6.23 4.47 -4.86
C TRP A 324 -5.51 5.79 -4.55
N ARG A 325 -5.16 6.07 -3.29
CA ARG A 325 -4.47 7.29 -2.88
C ARG A 325 -3.17 7.51 -3.62
N ASP A 326 -2.31 6.48 -3.68
CA ASP A 326 -0.95 6.60 -4.22
C ASP A 326 -0.93 6.61 -5.77
N ALA A 327 -2.03 6.21 -6.41
CA ALA A 327 -2.22 6.37 -7.85
C ALA A 327 -2.63 7.80 -8.25
N ARG A 328 -3.12 8.62 -7.32
CA ARG A 328 -3.57 9.99 -7.59
C ARG A 328 -2.43 10.98 -7.73
N THR A 329 -2.70 12.08 -8.40
CA THR A 329 -1.84 13.28 -8.42
C THR A 329 -2.25 14.29 -7.36
N GLU A 330 -3.54 14.29 -6.99
CA GLU A 330 -4.05 15.15 -5.94
C GLU A 330 -3.70 14.59 -4.56
N HIS A 331 -3.35 15.51 -3.65
CA HIS A 331 -3.05 15.14 -2.27
C HIS A 331 -4.29 14.60 -1.57
N SER A 332 -4.20 13.40 -1.03
CA SER A 332 -5.25 12.75 -0.25
C SER A 332 -4.65 12.13 1.01
N GLU A 333 -5.33 12.29 2.13
CA GLU A 333 -4.93 11.66 3.40
C GLU A 333 -5.96 10.61 3.81
N ILE A 334 -5.48 9.49 4.33
CA ILE A 334 -6.30 8.45 4.96
C ILE A 334 -6.03 8.54 6.46
N LEU A 335 -7.06 8.83 7.22
CA LEU A 335 -7.02 9.13 8.64
C LEU A 335 -8.06 8.27 9.38
N TYR A 336 -7.99 8.15 10.70
CA TYR A 336 -9.11 7.67 11.52
C TYR A 336 -9.63 8.81 12.39
N TRP A 337 -10.88 8.74 12.82
CA TRP A 337 -11.41 9.71 13.76
C TRP A 337 -11.81 9.05 15.08
N ARG A 338 -11.47 9.72 16.20
CA ARG A 338 -11.87 9.26 17.54
C ARG A 338 -12.02 10.43 18.49
N THR A 339 -13.14 10.42 19.23
CA THR A 339 -13.43 11.37 20.32
C THR A 339 -12.88 10.88 21.65
N VAL A 340 -12.81 11.79 22.62
CA VAL A 340 -12.48 11.44 24.02
C VAL A 340 -13.55 10.53 24.63
N ALA A 341 -14.81 10.67 24.21
CA ALA A 341 -15.93 9.85 24.66
C ALA A 341 -15.91 8.42 24.07
N GLY A 342 -14.97 8.10 23.16
CA GLY A 342 -14.80 6.78 22.60
C GLY A 342 -15.56 6.52 21.29
N GLU A 343 -16.26 7.53 20.73
CA GLU A 343 -16.80 7.42 19.39
C GLU A 343 -15.65 7.30 18.39
N GLU A 344 -15.77 6.43 17.41
CA GLU A 344 -14.69 6.15 16.44
C GLU A 344 -15.26 5.90 15.04
N VAL A 345 -14.56 6.42 14.02
CA VAL A 345 -14.76 6.09 12.60
C VAL A 345 -13.46 5.51 12.09
N ASP A 346 -13.53 4.33 11.46
CA ASP A 346 -12.35 3.55 11.09
C ASP A 346 -11.45 4.29 10.11
N PHE A 347 -12.04 4.90 9.08
CA PHE A 347 -11.30 5.73 8.13
C PHE A 347 -12.03 7.03 7.81
N VAL A 348 -11.26 8.09 7.65
CA VAL A 348 -11.69 9.36 7.09
C VAL A 348 -10.74 9.70 5.93
N VAL A 349 -11.26 9.72 4.73
CA VAL A 349 -10.50 10.15 3.56
C VAL A 349 -10.69 11.64 3.37
N GLU A 350 -9.58 12.39 3.47
CA GLU A 350 -9.54 13.84 3.24
C GLU A 350 -8.93 14.14 1.87
N THR A 351 -9.68 14.78 0.99
CA THR A 351 -9.20 15.23 -0.32
C THR A 351 -10.04 16.42 -0.83
N GLY A 352 -9.38 17.42 -1.43
CA GLY A 352 -10.07 18.58 -2.01
C GLY A 352 -10.98 19.33 -1.02
N GLY A 353 -10.70 19.31 0.29
CA GLY A 353 -11.53 19.91 1.32
C GLY A 353 -12.79 19.12 1.70
N ARG A 354 -12.97 17.92 1.14
CA ARG A 354 -14.06 16.97 1.44
C ARG A 354 -13.57 15.87 2.37
N LEU A 355 -14.44 15.39 3.23
CA LEU A 355 -14.20 14.32 4.19
C LEU A 355 -15.18 13.18 3.93
N LEU A 356 -14.68 12.00 3.55
CA LEU A 356 -15.47 10.78 3.41
C LEU A 356 -15.24 9.89 4.63
N PRO A 357 -16.20 9.81 5.58
CA PRO A 357 -16.10 8.92 6.72
C PRO A 357 -16.56 7.52 6.35
N ILE A 358 -15.76 6.50 6.73
CA ILE A 358 -15.95 5.09 6.38
C ILE A 358 -15.87 4.26 7.66
N GLU A 359 -16.88 3.45 7.89
CA GLU A 359 -16.95 2.45 8.95
C GLU A 359 -17.00 1.05 8.36
N VAL A 360 -16.28 0.08 8.92
CA VAL A 360 -16.19 -1.28 8.41
C VAL A 360 -16.69 -2.28 9.43
N LYS A 361 -17.70 -3.06 9.09
CA LYS A 361 -18.31 -4.04 9.99
C LYS A 361 -18.32 -5.44 9.37
N ALA A 362 -17.65 -6.38 10.03
CA ALA A 362 -17.65 -7.79 9.64
C ALA A 362 -19.01 -8.48 9.99
N THR A 363 -20.12 -7.86 9.58
CA THR A 363 -21.49 -8.34 9.75
C THR A 363 -22.21 -8.42 8.42
N THR A 364 -23.12 -9.36 8.26
CA THR A 364 -23.97 -9.47 7.06
C THR A 364 -25.22 -8.58 7.12
N ARG A 365 -25.58 -8.08 8.31
CA ARG A 365 -26.76 -7.23 8.54
C ARG A 365 -26.37 -6.07 9.44
N PRO A 366 -25.95 -4.93 8.87
CA PRO A 366 -25.67 -3.74 9.66
C PRO A 366 -26.95 -3.23 10.33
N ARG A 367 -26.82 -2.64 11.51
CA ARG A 367 -27.91 -2.09 12.30
C ARG A 367 -27.80 -0.57 12.37
N LEU A 368 -28.88 0.10 12.69
CA LEU A 368 -28.91 1.56 12.86
C LEU A 368 -27.84 2.07 13.82
N ARG A 369 -27.55 1.31 14.90
CA ARG A 369 -26.48 1.67 15.85
C ARG A 369 -25.08 1.69 15.24
N ASP A 370 -24.85 0.89 14.17
CA ASP A 370 -23.56 0.82 13.49
C ASP A 370 -23.29 2.09 12.67
N ALA A 371 -24.33 2.89 12.37
CA ALA A 371 -24.24 4.18 11.71
C ALA A 371 -24.03 5.37 12.68
N ALA A 372 -24.09 5.14 13.99
CA ALA A 372 -24.12 6.21 14.99
C ALA A 372 -22.89 7.11 14.93
N HIS A 373 -21.68 6.56 14.86
CA HIS A 373 -20.44 7.33 14.84
C HIS A 373 -20.23 8.08 13.53
N LEU A 374 -20.65 7.52 12.40
CA LEU A 374 -20.65 8.21 11.10
C LEU A 374 -21.55 9.45 11.15
N ARG A 375 -22.72 9.35 11.78
CA ARG A 375 -23.65 10.48 11.97
C ARG A 375 -23.10 11.51 12.94
N SER A 376 -22.43 11.10 14.03
CA SER A 376 -21.75 12.01 14.93
C SER A 376 -20.65 12.78 14.22
N PHE A 377 -19.82 12.10 13.41
CA PHE A 377 -18.80 12.72 12.58
C PHE A 377 -19.41 13.76 11.63
N ARG A 378 -20.44 13.38 10.88
CA ARG A 378 -21.08 14.31 9.93
C ARG A 378 -21.68 15.53 10.62
N ARG A 379 -22.28 15.37 11.80
CA ARG A 379 -22.83 16.48 12.59
C ARG A 379 -21.73 17.43 13.05
N GLU A 380 -20.55 16.91 13.41
CA GLU A 380 -19.42 17.72 13.87
C GLU A 380 -18.79 18.53 12.74
N TYR A 381 -18.67 17.91 11.55
CA TYR A 381 -17.94 18.54 10.43
C TYR A 381 -18.85 19.13 9.33
N GLY A 382 -20.15 18.99 9.46
CA GLY A 382 -21.15 19.64 8.61
C GLY A 382 -20.92 19.42 7.11
N ASN A 383 -20.95 20.50 6.33
CA ASN A 383 -20.84 20.46 4.87
C ASN A 383 -19.48 19.95 4.33
N ALA A 384 -18.43 19.93 5.15
CA ALA A 384 -17.15 19.33 4.74
C ALA A 384 -17.26 17.80 4.71
N ALA A 385 -18.13 17.19 5.53
CA ALA A 385 -18.32 15.75 5.59
C ALA A 385 -19.35 15.29 4.56
N ARG A 386 -18.95 14.34 3.71
CA ARG A 386 -19.84 13.57 2.83
C ARG A 386 -20.77 12.69 3.67
N ALA A 387 -21.75 12.06 3.03
CA ALA A 387 -22.52 10.99 3.65
C ALA A 387 -21.55 9.91 4.20
N GLY A 388 -21.96 9.26 5.31
CA GLY A 388 -21.17 8.17 5.89
C GLY A 388 -21.30 6.90 5.04
N LEU A 389 -20.20 6.19 4.88
CA LEU A 389 -20.17 4.90 4.18
C LEU A 389 -19.97 3.78 5.20
N LEU A 390 -20.98 2.92 5.36
CA LEU A 390 -20.92 1.75 6.24
C LEU A 390 -20.70 0.49 5.40
N LEU A 391 -19.45 0.00 5.37
CA LEU A 391 -19.10 -1.21 4.64
C LEU A 391 -19.39 -2.46 5.47
N HIS A 392 -20.03 -3.47 4.85
CA HIS A 392 -20.40 -4.70 5.53
C HIS A 392 -20.23 -5.94 4.64
N THR A 393 -20.37 -7.14 5.20
CA THR A 393 -20.15 -8.41 4.50
C THR A 393 -21.41 -9.04 3.91
N GLY A 394 -22.56 -8.40 4.05
CA GLY A 394 -23.84 -8.83 3.46
C GLY A 394 -23.97 -8.40 2.00
N THR A 395 -25.20 -8.50 1.47
CA THR A 395 -25.55 -8.19 0.09
C THR A 395 -26.45 -6.95 -0.06
N ALA A 396 -26.99 -6.43 1.05
CA ALA A 396 -27.89 -5.28 1.00
C ALA A 396 -27.13 -3.99 0.65
N LEU A 397 -27.68 -3.19 -0.25
CA LEU A 397 -27.20 -1.86 -0.60
C LEU A 397 -28.36 -0.89 -0.36
N GLU A 398 -28.28 -0.13 0.73
CA GLU A 398 -29.40 0.72 1.18
C GLU A 398 -28.95 1.90 2.05
N TRP A 399 -29.71 2.96 2.04
CA TRP A 399 -29.57 4.05 2.99
C TRP A 399 -30.14 3.63 4.35
N VAL A 400 -29.26 3.39 5.34
CA VAL A 400 -29.66 3.05 6.73
C VAL A 400 -30.24 4.27 7.44
N THR A 401 -29.73 5.44 7.10
CA THR A 401 -30.24 6.77 7.50
C THR A 401 -30.13 7.69 6.29
N PRO A 402 -30.80 8.88 6.27
CA PRO A 402 -30.69 9.82 5.15
C PRO A 402 -29.25 10.25 4.82
N ASP A 403 -28.32 10.01 5.73
CA ASP A 403 -26.93 10.47 5.69
C ASP A 403 -25.89 9.35 5.84
N VAL A 404 -26.30 8.07 5.86
CA VAL A 404 -25.38 6.92 5.91
C VAL A 404 -25.84 5.83 4.95
N LEU A 405 -25.02 5.54 3.95
CA LEU A 405 -25.21 4.43 3.03
C LEU A 405 -24.51 3.17 3.56
N ALA A 406 -25.26 2.07 3.73
CA ALA A 406 -24.69 0.75 3.93
C ALA A 406 -24.46 0.07 2.58
N ALA A 407 -23.26 -0.40 2.35
CA ALA A 407 -22.86 -1.05 1.12
C ALA A 407 -22.04 -2.33 1.40
N PRO A 408 -22.23 -3.37 0.59
CA PRO A 408 -21.33 -4.51 0.59
C PRO A 408 -19.88 -4.04 0.31
N TRP A 409 -18.94 -4.45 1.13
CA TRP A 409 -17.52 -4.05 0.97
C TRP A 409 -16.98 -4.34 -0.44
N TRP A 410 -17.39 -5.46 -1.03
CA TRP A 410 -16.95 -5.90 -2.34
C TRP A 410 -17.51 -5.08 -3.51
N MET A 411 -18.56 -4.28 -3.30
CA MET A 411 -19.03 -3.32 -4.30
C MET A 411 -18.13 -2.10 -4.38
N VAL A 412 -17.49 -1.74 -3.27
CA VAL A 412 -16.64 -0.55 -3.21
C VAL A 412 -15.18 -0.92 -3.52
N CYS A 413 -14.65 -2.01 -2.88
CA CYS A 413 -13.23 -2.42 -2.98
C CYS A 413 -12.98 -3.42 -4.10
#